data_6cc797d8c90284678c1508399d1d684c
#
_entry.id   6cc797d8c90284678c1508399d1d684c
#
_cell.length_a   1.000
_cell.length_b   1.000
_cell.length_c   1.000
_cell.angle_alpha   90.00
_cell.angle_beta   90.00
_cell.angle_gamma   90.00
#
_symmetry.space_group_name_H-M   'P 1'
#
loop_
_entity.id
_entity.type
_entity.pdbx_description
1 polymer ?
#
loop_
_entity_poly.entity_id
_entity_poly.type
_entity_poly.pdbx_seq_one_letter_code
_entity_poly.pdbx_strand_id
1 'polypeptide(L)'
;MEGQGKGHVLAIDQGTTSSRAILFDAALKPVATGQQEFRQIFPASGHVEHDAEEIWQTVLATMREAIAKGDAQPAAIGITNQRETVLIWDRETGKPIHHALVWQDRRTAEICADLRGRGLEPFVSNRTGLRLDPYFSATKIAWLLEHVPGARAAAKAGKLACGTIDCFLIWRLTGGKVHATDATNASRTLLMDLRTGLWDPEMLRLFDIPASLLPEIRDCAGNFGETDPAILGRPVPIRGVAGDQQAALVGQACFSPGMMKSTYGTGCFALLNTGTEPVPSRNRLLTTVAYQLAGKRLYALEGSIFIAGAAVQWLRDGLKIIQNASDTGDLAERADETQD
;
A
#
# COMPACT_ATOMS: atom_id res chain seq x y z
N MET A 1 3.43 25.87 34.08
CA MET A 1 3.77 25.09 32.85
C MET A 1 3.54 23.61 33.12
N GLU A 2 2.25 23.25 33.20
CA GLU A 2 1.81 21.88 33.45
C GLU A 2 1.24 21.29 32.17
N GLY A 3 1.68 20.07 31.81
CA GLY A 3 0.93 19.19 30.96
C GLY A 3 1.11 19.32 29.45
N GLN A 4 2.35 19.40 28.89
CA GLN A 4 2.57 18.77 27.59
C GLN A 4 2.53 17.26 27.82
N GLY A 5 1.34 16.69 27.69
CA GLY A 5 1.11 15.27 27.79
C GLY A 5 2.03 14.54 26.81
N LYS A 6 2.76 13.58 27.31
CA LYS A 6 3.54 12.62 26.54
C LYS A 6 2.56 11.83 25.66
N GLY A 7 2.21 12.41 24.50
CA GLY A 7 1.24 11.82 23.60
C GLY A 7 1.81 10.53 22.99
N HIS A 8 1.09 9.42 23.13
CA HIS A 8 1.41 8.19 22.40
C HIS A 8 0.89 8.29 20.96
N VAL A 9 1.55 7.64 20.02
CA VAL A 9 1.11 7.50 18.64
C VAL A 9 0.83 6.04 18.37
N LEU A 10 -0.33 5.73 17.81
CA LEU A 10 -0.68 4.40 17.36
C LEU A 10 -0.36 4.29 15.85
N ALA A 11 0.60 3.46 15.50
CA ALA A 11 0.92 3.14 14.12
C ALA A 11 0.21 1.84 13.71
N ILE A 12 -0.59 1.90 12.64
CA ILE A 12 -1.23 0.76 12.00
C ILE A 12 -0.36 0.36 10.81
N ASP A 13 0.09 -0.88 10.79
CA ASP A 13 0.82 -1.49 9.68
C ASP A 13 -0.03 -2.63 9.11
N GLN A 14 -0.72 -2.33 8.01
CA GLN A 14 -1.55 -3.31 7.32
C GLN A 14 -0.73 -3.96 6.21
N GLY A 15 -0.07 -5.07 6.51
CA GLY A 15 0.78 -5.83 5.59
C GLY A 15 0.02 -6.81 4.70
N THR A 16 0.75 -7.55 3.87
CA THR A 16 0.15 -8.53 2.93
C THR A 16 -0.42 -9.75 3.66
N THR A 17 0.17 -10.18 4.77
CA THR A 17 -0.20 -11.42 5.47
C THR A 17 -0.75 -11.19 6.87
N SER A 18 -0.56 -10.01 7.43
CA SER A 18 -1.00 -9.67 8.78
C SER A 18 -1.27 -8.18 8.94
N SER A 19 -2.13 -7.85 9.90
CA SER A 19 -2.29 -6.50 10.44
C SER A 19 -1.50 -6.38 11.74
N ARG A 20 -0.85 -5.25 11.93
CA ARG A 20 -0.10 -4.92 13.15
C ARG A 20 -0.48 -3.53 13.62
N ALA A 21 -0.56 -3.33 14.92
CA ALA A 21 -0.64 -2.02 15.52
C ALA A 21 0.43 -1.88 16.61
N ILE A 22 1.17 -0.78 16.57
CA ILE A 22 2.25 -0.51 17.52
C ILE A 22 1.96 0.83 18.20
N LEU A 23 1.92 0.82 19.51
CA LEU A 23 1.83 2.03 20.32
C LEU A 23 3.24 2.53 20.64
N PHE A 24 3.56 3.75 20.21
CA PHE A 24 4.83 4.42 20.46
C PHE A 24 4.67 5.50 21.52
N ASP A 25 5.67 5.69 22.37
CA ASP A 25 5.77 6.82 23.26
C ASP A 25 6.28 8.09 22.54
N ALA A 26 6.38 9.20 23.27
CA ALA A 26 6.88 10.46 22.74
C ALA A 26 8.37 10.44 22.32
N ALA A 27 9.13 9.43 22.71
CA ALA A 27 10.50 9.19 22.28
C ALA A 27 10.58 8.22 21.07
N LEU A 28 9.44 7.90 20.47
CA LEU A 28 9.28 6.93 19.38
C LEU A 28 9.76 5.51 19.73
N LYS A 29 9.72 5.16 21.01
CA LYS A 29 9.97 3.78 21.45
C LYS A 29 8.66 2.99 21.41
N PRO A 30 8.67 1.75 20.90
CA PRO A 30 7.50 0.88 20.95
C PRO A 30 7.19 0.51 22.41
N VAL A 31 5.96 0.76 22.83
CA VAL A 31 5.46 0.45 24.18
C VAL A 31 4.69 -0.86 24.18
N ALA A 32 3.86 -1.07 23.16
CA ALA A 32 3.04 -2.26 23.03
C ALA A 32 2.77 -2.57 21.55
N THR A 33 2.53 -3.85 21.27
CA THR A 33 2.23 -4.34 19.91
C THR A 33 1.07 -5.34 19.98
N GLY A 34 0.12 -5.18 19.05
CA GLY A 34 -0.84 -6.19 18.65
C GLY A 34 -0.54 -6.63 17.22
N GLN A 35 -0.66 -7.92 16.93
CA GLN A 35 -0.49 -8.46 15.58
C GLN A 35 -1.39 -9.65 15.35
N GLN A 36 -2.01 -9.72 14.16
CA GLN A 36 -2.88 -10.81 13.77
C GLN A 36 -2.75 -11.08 12.27
N GLU A 37 -2.57 -12.34 11.91
CA GLU A 37 -2.63 -12.81 10.53
C GLU A 37 -4.07 -12.86 10.03
N PHE A 38 -4.23 -12.79 8.70
CA PHE A 38 -5.51 -12.99 8.02
C PHE A 38 -5.32 -13.88 6.79
N ARG A 39 -6.43 -14.42 6.34
CA ARG A 39 -6.44 -15.45 5.28
C ARG A 39 -6.05 -14.86 3.92
N GLN A 40 -5.18 -15.58 3.22
CA GLN A 40 -4.88 -15.36 1.81
C GLN A 40 -5.82 -16.21 0.95
N ILE A 41 -6.43 -15.63 -0.07
CA ILE A 41 -7.42 -16.30 -0.92
C ILE A 41 -6.84 -16.42 -2.33
N PHE A 42 -6.80 -17.65 -2.87
CA PHE A 42 -6.26 -17.96 -4.19
C PHE A 42 -7.35 -18.63 -5.05
N PRO A 43 -8.29 -17.86 -5.68
CA PRO A 43 -9.43 -18.45 -6.39
C PRO A 43 -9.05 -19.21 -7.65
N ALA A 44 -7.96 -18.81 -8.31
CA ALA A 44 -7.42 -19.43 -9.51
C ALA A 44 -5.91 -19.19 -9.62
N SER A 45 -5.26 -19.84 -10.57
CA SER A 45 -3.83 -19.61 -10.84
C SER A 45 -3.56 -18.14 -11.16
N GLY A 46 -2.62 -17.53 -10.44
CA GLY A 46 -2.26 -16.11 -10.58
C GLY A 46 -3.26 -15.13 -9.95
N HIS A 47 -4.36 -15.59 -9.35
CA HIS A 47 -5.30 -14.74 -8.62
C HIS A 47 -4.94 -14.70 -7.14
N VAL A 48 -4.91 -13.52 -6.56
CA VAL A 48 -4.65 -13.30 -5.13
C VAL A 48 -5.62 -12.25 -4.60
N GLU A 49 -6.39 -12.63 -3.58
CA GLU A 49 -7.45 -11.81 -3.02
C GLU A 49 -7.38 -11.78 -1.49
N HIS A 50 -7.84 -10.68 -0.91
CA HIS A 50 -8.08 -10.56 0.52
C HIS A 50 -9.53 -10.20 0.80
N ASP A 51 -10.09 -10.80 1.85
CA ASP A 51 -11.36 -10.34 2.41
C ASP A 51 -11.12 -9.02 3.18
N ALA A 52 -11.67 -7.93 2.65
CA ALA A 52 -11.49 -6.61 3.24
C ALA A 52 -12.17 -6.46 4.61
N GLU A 53 -13.22 -7.24 4.89
CA GLU A 53 -13.83 -7.27 6.22
C GLU A 53 -12.92 -7.99 7.24
N GLU A 54 -12.24 -9.06 6.82
CA GLU A 54 -11.25 -9.73 7.66
C GLU A 54 -10.06 -8.81 7.96
N ILE A 55 -9.56 -8.07 6.96
CA ILE A 55 -8.54 -7.01 7.17
C ILE A 55 -9.05 -5.99 8.20
N TRP A 56 -10.27 -5.48 8.05
CA TRP A 56 -10.85 -4.52 8.98
C TRP A 56 -10.92 -5.06 10.40
N GLN A 57 -11.38 -6.29 10.58
CA GLN A 57 -11.50 -6.92 11.91
C GLN A 57 -10.11 -7.11 12.56
N THR A 58 -9.11 -7.55 11.79
CA THR A 58 -7.75 -7.71 12.32
C THR A 58 -7.12 -6.37 12.69
N VAL A 59 -7.35 -5.31 11.91
CA VAL A 59 -6.92 -3.95 12.25
C VAL A 59 -7.55 -3.48 13.56
N LEU A 60 -8.86 -3.64 13.73
CA LEU A 60 -9.55 -3.27 14.98
C LEU A 60 -9.03 -4.06 16.18
N ALA A 61 -8.85 -5.37 16.03
CA ALA A 61 -8.36 -6.24 17.10
C ALA A 61 -6.96 -5.82 17.54
N THR A 62 -6.05 -5.63 16.59
CA THR A 62 -4.65 -5.25 16.88
C THR A 62 -4.51 -3.86 17.49
N MET A 63 -5.31 -2.89 17.03
CA MET A 63 -5.39 -1.56 17.64
C MET A 63 -5.80 -1.63 19.10
N ARG A 64 -6.89 -2.35 19.39
CA ARG A 64 -7.41 -2.52 20.76
C ARG A 64 -6.42 -3.27 21.65
N GLU A 65 -5.79 -4.29 21.12
CA GLU A 65 -4.76 -5.07 21.82
C GLU A 65 -3.55 -4.20 22.18
N ALA A 66 -3.03 -3.41 21.25
CA ALA A 66 -1.88 -2.52 21.49
C ALA A 66 -2.21 -1.43 22.53
N ILE A 67 -3.39 -0.84 22.46
CA ILE A 67 -3.85 0.16 23.44
C ILE A 67 -4.02 -0.46 24.83
N ALA A 68 -4.64 -1.64 24.92
CA ALA A 68 -4.86 -2.32 26.20
C ALA A 68 -3.54 -2.77 26.86
N LYS A 69 -2.61 -3.33 26.06
CA LYS A 69 -1.29 -3.76 26.55
C LYS A 69 -0.42 -2.56 26.98
N GLY A 70 -0.52 -1.45 26.29
CA GLY A 70 0.27 -0.25 26.58
C GLY A 70 -0.31 0.62 27.70
N ASP A 71 -1.54 0.34 28.13
CA ASP A 71 -2.29 1.11 29.15
C ASP A 71 -2.24 2.63 28.87
N ALA A 72 -2.34 3.02 27.60
CA ALA A 72 -2.24 4.42 27.21
C ALA A 72 -3.10 4.72 25.96
N GLN A 73 -3.72 5.88 25.96
CA GLN A 73 -4.56 6.34 24.86
C GLN A 73 -3.72 7.08 23.81
N PRO A 74 -3.85 6.74 22.51
CA PRO A 74 -3.10 7.43 21.46
C PRO A 74 -3.60 8.87 21.27
N ALA A 75 -2.68 9.81 21.12
CA ALA A 75 -2.97 11.19 20.73
C ALA A 75 -3.22 11.34 19.23
N ALA A 76 -2.66 10.44 18.42
CA ALA A 76 -2.83 10.39 16.98
C ALA A 76 -2.64 8.97 16.44
N ILE A 77 -3.16 8.74 15.22
CA ILE A 77 -2.98 7.50 14.44
C ILE A 77 -2.15 7.82 13.19
N GLY A 78 -1.18 6.94 12.89
CA GLY A 78 -0.52 6.82 11.59
C GLY A 78 -0.90 5.50 10.94
N ILE A 79 -1.05 5.48 9.60
CA ILE A 79 -1.40 4.30 8.82
C ILE A 79 -0.30 4.05 7.78
N THR A 80 0.20 2.83 7.74
CA THR A 80 0.97 2.31 6.62
C THR A 80 0.33 1.03 6.12
N ASN A 81 0.49 0.73 4.84
CA ASN A 81 -0.23 -0.38 4.22
C ASN A 81 0.56 -1.03 3.08
N GLN A 82 0.24 -2.29 2.79
CA GLN A 82 0.59 -2.92 1.53
C GLN A 82 0.08 -2.07 0.37
N ARG A 83 0.98 -1.70 -0.54
CA ARG A 83 0.64 -0.79 -1.65
C ARG A 83 -0.12 -1.55 -2.75
N GLU A 84 -0.71 -0.82 -3.68
CA GLU A 84 -1.37 -1.26 -4.92
C GLU A 84 -2.57 -2.19 -4.74
N THR A 85 -2.70 -2.89 -3.61
CA THR A 85 -3.89 -3.68 -3.27
C THR A 85 -5.09 -2.77 -3.23
N VAL A 86 -6.13 -3.11 -4.00
CA VAL A 86 -7.23 -2.20 -4.28
C VAL A 86 -8.58 -2.89 -4.14
N LEU A 87 -9.58 -2.12 -3.70
CA LEU A 87 -10.96 -2.56 -3.59
C LEU A 87 -11.93 -1.44 -3.96
N ILE A 88 -13.16 -1.84 -4.22
CA ILE A 88 -14.30 -0.95 -4.47
C ILE A 88 -15.38 -1.30 -3.45
N TRP A 89 -16.01 -0.28 -2.87
CA TRP A 89 -17.09 -0.47 -1.90
C TRP A 89 -18.25 0.48 -2.15
N ASP A 90 -19.40 0.10 -1.65
CA ASP A 90 -20.61 0.91 -1.69
C ASP A 90 -20.51 2.06 -0.65
N ARG A 91 -20.77 3.30 -1.09
CA ARG A 91 -20.63 4.51 -0.24
C ARG A 91 -21.63 4.57 0.90
N GLU A 92 -22.82 4.00 0.72
CA GLU A 92 -23.89 4.05 1.71
C GLU A 92 -23.63 3.03 2.83
N THR A 93 -23.27 1.80 2.42
CA THR A 93 -23.15 0.68 3.36
C THR A 93 -21.71 0.44 3.84
N GLY A 94 -20.72 0.99 3.14
CA GLY A 94 -19.29 0.69 3.36
C GLY A 94 -18.88 -0.73 2.98
N LYS A 95 -19.77 -1.54 2.39
CA LYS A 95 -19.50 -2.94 2.04
C LYS A 95 -18.70 -3.04 0.74
N PRO A 96 -17.60 -3.80 0.72
CA PRO A 96 -16.89 -4.13 -0.51
C PRO A 96 -17.81 -4.87 -1.49
N ILE A 97 -17.71 -4.53 -2.78
CA ILE A 97 -18.47 -5.21 -3.84
C ILE A 97 -17.80 -6.51 -4.31
N HIS A 98 -16.55 -6.69 -3.95
CA HIS A 98 -15.70 -7.86 -4.24
C HIS A 98 -14.56 -7.90 -3.22
N HIS A 99 -13.85 -9.01 -3.08
CA HIS A 99 -12.60 -9.07 -2.33
C HIS A 99 -11.59 -8.03 -2.87
N ALA A 100 -10.68 -7.56 -2.02
CA ALA A 100 -9.58 -6.72 -2.46
C ALA A 100 -8.65 -7.50 -3.38
N LEU A 101 -8.30 -6.92 -4.54
CA LEU A 101 -7.33 -7.51 -5.46
C LEU A 101 -5.92 -7.13 -5.03
N VAL A 102 -5.13 -8.12 -4.66
CA VAL A 102 -3.81 -7.93 -4.06
C VAL A 102 -2.78 -7.48 -5.09
N TRP A 103 -1.73 -6.79 -4.65
CA TRP A 103 -0.62 -6.35 -5.51
C TRP A 103 0.07 -7.50 -6.28
N GLN A 104 0.02 -8.72 -5.74
CA GLN A 104 0.56 -9.94 -6.35
C GLN A 104 -0.35 -10.53 -7.45
N ASP A 105 -1.60 -10.08 -7.53
CA ASP A 105 -2.59 -10.64 -8.47
C ASP A 105 -2.21 -10.37 -9.92
N ARG A 106 -2.26 -11.41 -10.75
CA ARG A 106 -1.85 -11.38 -12.16
C ARG A 106 -3.01 -11.47 -13.16
N ARG A 107 -4.27 -11.46 -12.69
CA ARG A 107 -5.46 -11.64 -13.57
C ARG A 107 -5.55 -10.61 -14.71
N THR A 108 -4.95 -9.44 -14.54
CA THR A 108 -4.97 -8.37 -15.54
C THR A 108 -3.69 -8.33 -16.41
N ALA A 109 -2.90 -9.41 -16.41
CA ALA A 109 -1.67 -9.48 -17.20
C ALA A 109 -1.91 -9.32 -18.70
N GLU A 110 -3.01 -9.89 -19.23
CA GLU A 110 -3.40 -9.79 -20.65
C GLU A 110 -3.78 -8.35 -21.01
N ILE A 111 -4.49 -7.62 -20.15
CA ILE A 111 -4.80 -6.19 -20.35
C ILE A 111 -3.50 -5.39 -20.48
N CYS A 112 -2.53 -5.64 -19.60
CA CYS A 112 -1.22 -4.98 -19.68
C CYS A 112 -0.46 -5.37 -20.95
N ALA A 113 -0.55 -6.63 -21.41
CA ALA A 113 0.09 -7.10 -22.64
C ALA A 113 -0.52 -6.42 -23.89
N ASP A 114 -1.85 -6.31 -23.96
CA ASP A 114 -2.54 -5.60 -25.03
C ASP A 114 -2.10 -4.13 -25.11
N LEU A 115 -2.15 -3.41 -23.99
CA LEU A 115 -1.74 -2.01 -23.92
C LEU A 115 -0.26 -1.82 -24.34
N ARG A 116 0.64 -2.74 -23.96
CA ARG A 116 2.04 -2.73 -24.43
C ARG A 116 2.13 -3.00 -25.93
N GLY A 117 1.37 -3.99 -26.45
CA GLY A 117 1.29 -4.30 -27.86
C GLY A 117 0.82 -3.11 -28.72
N ARG A 118 -0.02 -2.26 -28.15
CA ARG A 118 -0.47 -0.99 -28.76
C ARG A 118 0.53 0.16 -28.60
N GLY A 119 1.71 -0.08 -28.03
CA GLY A 119 2.77 0.92 -27.87
C GLY A 119 2.50 1.97 -26.77
N LEU A 120 1.60 1.72 -25.82
CA LEU A 120 1.16 2.71 -24.82
C LEU A 120 2.06 2.77 -23.57
N GLU A 121 3.01 1.85 -23.39
CA GLU A 121 3.89 1.85 -22.22
C GLU A 121 4.69 3.16 -22.05
N PRO A 122 5.31 3.76 -23.09
CA PRO A 122 6.01 5.03 -22.94
C PRO A 122 5.10 6.18 -22.52
N PHE A 123 3.87 6.21 -23.02
CA PHE A 123 2.87 7.22 -22.64
C PHE A 123 2.50 7.10 -21.15
N VAL A 124 2.22 5.90 -20.67
CA VAL A 124 1.89 5.63 -19.27
C VAL A 124 3.09 5.92 -18.36
N SER A 125 4.28 5.42 -18.72
CA SER A 125 5.48 5.58 -17.88
C SER A 125 5.91 7.04 -17.76
N ASN A 126 5.77 7.86 -18.80
CA ASN A 126 6.12 9.27 -18.76
C ASN A 126 5.22 10.07 -17.80
N ARG A 127 3.96 9.68 -17.66
CA ARG A 127 2.97 10.34 -16.78
C ARG A 127 3.06 9.85 -15.34
N THR A 128 3.13 8.54 -15.17
CA THR A 128 2.98 7.90 -13.85
C THR A 128 4.30 7.49 -13.21
N GLY A 129 5.41 7.47 -13.97
CA GLY A 129 6.68 6.90 -13.53
C GLY A 129 6.70 5.36 -13.46
N LEU A 130 5.56 4.73 -13.76
CA LEU A 130 5.36 3.29 -13.61
C LEU A 130 5.31 2.60 -14.98
N ARG A 131 5.35 1.27 -14.97
CA ARG A 131 5.23 0.45 -16.16
C ARG A 131 3.82 -0.14 -16.28
N LEU A 132 3.46 -0.62 -17.47
CA LEU A 132 2.22 -1.39 -17.65
C LEU A 132 2.42 -2.80 -17.07
N ASP A 133 2.05 -2.97 -15.81
CA ASP A 133 2.13 -4.24 -15.10
C ASP A 133 0.89 -4.45 -14.23
N PRO A 134 0.34 -5.68 -14.12
CA PRO A 134 -0.78 -5.99 -13.23
C PRO A 134 -0.48 -5.76 -11.74
N TYR A 135 0.77 -5.51 -11.38
CA TYR A 135 1.17 -5.07 -10.05
C TYR A 135 0.36 -3.85 -9.58
N PHE A 136 0.14 -2.85 -10.45
CA PHE A 136 -0.48 -1.58 -10.11
C PHE A 136 -2.02 -1.64 -10.12
N SER A 137 -2.67 -0.64 -9.51
CA SER A 137 -4.10 -0.70 -9.18
C SER A 137 -5.04 -0.52 -10.38
N ALA A 138 -4.70 0.32 -11.38
CA ALA A 138 -5.64 0.75 -12.42
C ALA A 138 -6.29 -0.40 -13.19
N THR A 139 -5.51 -1.38 -13.64
CA THR A 139 -6.05 -2.51 -14.40
C THR A 139 -6.96 -3.39 -13.55
N LYS A 140 -6.66 -3.51 -12.23
CA LYS A 140 -7.51 -4.23 -11.28
C LYS A 140 -8.84 -3.50 -11.03
N ILE A 141 -8.82 -2.17 -10.94
CA ILE A 141 -10.04 -1.35 -10.84
C ILE A 141 -10.89 -1.54 -12.08
N ALA A 142 -10.29 -1.42 -13.28
CA ALA A 142 -10.97 -1.63 -14.55
C ALA A 142 -11.61 -3.03 -14.62
N TRP A 143 -10.88 -4.05 -14.18
CA TRP A 143 -11.37 -5.43 -14.12
C TRP A 143 -12.58 -5.56 -13.17
N LEU A 144 -12.52 -4.99 -11.97
CA LEU A 144 -13.65 -5.00 -11.02
C LEU A 144 -14.89 -4.33 -11.60
N LEU A 145 -14.73 -3.19 -12.25
CA LEU A 145 -15.85 -2.47 -12.89
C LEU A 145 -16.50 -3.26 -14.04
N GLU A 146 -15.72 -4.12 -14.70
CA GLU A 146 -16.21 -4.94 -15.82
C GLU A 146 -16.85 -6.25 -15.36
N HIS A 147 -16.25 -6.92 -14.36
CA HIS A 147 -16.63 -8.28 -13.99
C HIS A 147 -17.62 -8.36 -12.82
N VAL A 148 -17.74 -7.30 -12.01
CA VAL A 148 -18.76 -7.28 -10.94
C VAL A 148 -20.07 -6.74 -11.51
N PRO A 149 -21.16 -7.53 -11.49
CA PRO A 149 -22.42 -7.12 -12.07
C PRO A 149 -22.93 -5.78 -11.52
N GLY A 150 -23.21 -4.83 -12.41
CA GLY A 150 -23.73 -3.51 -12.05
C GLY A 150 -22.71 -2.50 -11.53
N ALA A 151 -21.46 -2.91 -11.28
CA ALA A 151 -20.43 -2.05 -10.69
C ALA A 151 -20.17 -0.79 -11.53
N ARG A 152 -20.01 -0.92 -12.84
CA ARG A 152 -19.77 0.21 -13.74
C ARG A 152 -20.91 1.23 -13.73
N ALA A 153 -22.17 0.77 -13.74
CA ALA A 153 -23.33 1.65 -13.65
C ALA A 153 -23.41 2.37 -12.31
N ALA A 154 -23.16 1.65 -11.21
CA ALA A 154 -23.14 2.20 -9.85
C ALA A 154 -22.00 3.21 -9.66
N ALA A 155 -20.82 2.94 -10.24
CA ALA A 155 -19.67 3.86 -10.22
C ALA A 155 -19.98 5.16 -10.98
N LYS A 156 -20.56 5.07 -12.19
CA LYS A 156 -21.00 6.26 -12.96
C LYS A 156 -22.10 7.06 -12.24
N ALA A 157 -22.94 6.39 -11.46
CA ALA A 157 -23.95 7.03 -10.61
C ALA A 157 -23.39 7.62 -9.29
N GLY A 158 -22.08 7.52 -9.05
CA GLY A 158 -21.41 8.04 -7.83
C GLY A 158 -21.70 7.25 -6.55
N LYS A 159 -22.29 6.03 -6.66
CA LYS A 159 -22.65 5.20 -5.50
C LYS A 159 -21.48 4.42 -4.91
N LEU A 160 -20.40 4.28 -5.64
CA LEU A 160 -19.24 3.52 -5.22
C LEU A 160 -18.05 4.43 -4.87
N ALA A 161 -17.19 3.93 -4.00
CA ALA A 161 -15.88 4.47 -3.70
C ALA A 161 -14.83 3.40 -3.99
N CYS A 162 -13.63 3.84 -4.36
CA CYS A 162 -12.48 2.97 -4.62
C CYS A 162 -11.26 3.51 -3.89
N GLY A 163 -10.34 2.65 -3.56
CA GLY A 163 -9.04 3.05 -3.04
C GLY A 163 -8.15 1.86 -2.71
N THR A 164 -6.94 2.18 -2.36
CA THR A 164 -6.00 1.26 -1.74
C THR A 164 -6.40 1.02 -0.28
N ILE A 165 -5.71 0.11 0.39
CA ILE A 165 -6.11 -0.34 1.75
C ILE A 165 -6.14 0.82 2.75
N ASP A 166 -5.19 1.76 2.68
CA ASP A 166 -5.20 2.98 3.51
C ASP A 166 -6.52 3.75 3.38
N CYS A 167 -6.98 3.94 2.15
CA CYS A 167 -8.21 4.67 1.87
C CYS A 167 -9.44 3.96 2.47
N PHE A 168 -9.52 2.64 2.36
CA PHE A 168 -10.58 1.86 2.97
C PHE A 168 -10.52 1.92 4.50
N LEU A 169 -9.32 1.84 5.10
CA LEU A 169 -9.15 1.97 6.54
C LEU A 169 -9.55 3.35 7.05
N ILE A 170 -9.15 4.43 6.35
CA ILE A 170 -9.57 5.81 6.68
C ILE A 170 -11.09 5.92 6.62
N TRP A 171 -11.71 5.41 5.54
CA TRP A 171 -13.15 5.39 5.39
C TRP A 171 -13.84 4.69 6.58
N ARG A 172 -13.40 3.49 6.92
CA ARG A 172 -13.96 2.70 8.03
C ARG A 172 -13.71 3.35 9.39
N LEU A 173 -12.48 3.83 9.65
CA LEU A 173 -12.11 4.50 10.90
C LEU A 173 -12.89 5.78 11.13
N THR A 174 -13.21 6.52 10.07
CA THR A 174 -13.94 7.80 10.18
C THR A 174 -15.47 7.67 10.09
N GLY A 175 -16.00 6.44 10.04
CA GLY A 175 -17.44 6.21 9.89
C GLY A 175 -17.98 6.72 8.55
N GLY A 176 -17.20 6.57 7.46
CA GLY A 176 -17.59 6.97 6.11
C GLY A 176 -17.44 8.47 5.79
N LYS A 177 -16.87 9.27 6.70
CA LYS A 177 -16.78 10.74 6.55
C LYS A 177 -15.62 11.19 5.65
N VAL A 178 -14.54 10.40 5.55
CA VAL A 178 -13.34 10.78 4.81
C VAL A 178 -13.01 9.71 3.77
N HIS A 179 -12.95 10.14 2.50
CA HIS A 179 -12.50 9.35 1.37
C HIS A 179 -11.21 9.97 0.83
N ALA A 180 -10.08 9.58 1.37
CA ALA A 180 -8.78 10.14 1.07
C ALA A 180 -7.70 9.06 1.05
N THR A 181 -6.62 9.33 0.31
CA THR A 181 -5.36 8.59 0.27
C THR A 181 -4.21 9.58 0.34
N ASP A 182 -2.98 9.10 0.53
CA ASP A 182 -1.80 9.94 0.44
C ASP A 182 -1.12 9.88 -0.93
N ALA A 183 -0.21 10.82 -1.18
CA ALA A 183 0.51 10.90 -2.45
C ALA A 183 1.36 9.66 -2.75
N THR A 184 1.86 8.94 -1.73
CA THR A 184 2.68 7.74 -1.95
C THR A 184 1.84 6.58 -2.44
N ASN A 185 0.68 6.31 -1.83
CA ASN A 185 -0.26 5.29 -2.30
C ASN A 185 -0.85 5.68 -3.67
N ALA A 186 -1.26 6.93 -3.86
CA ALA A 186 -1.79 7.41 -5.14
C ALA A 186 -0.79 7.21 -6.28
N SER A 187 0.52 7.43 -6.04
CA SER A 187 1.57 7.24 -7.05
C SER A 187 1.74 5.78 -7.51
N ARG A 188 1.12 4.82 -6.81
CA ARG A 188 1.21 3.39 -7.15
C ARG A 188 0.02 2.87 -7.97
N THR A 189 -0.90 3.74 -8.32
CA THR A 189 -2.18 3.33 -8.93
C THR A 189 -2.18 3.24 -10.45
N LEU A 190 -1.19 3.78 -11.16
CA LEU A 190 -1.21 4.10 -12.61
C LEU A 190 -2.23 5.19 -12.99
N LEU A 191 -2.81 5.90 -12.00
CA LEU A 191 -3.85 6.90 -12.24
C LEU A 191 -3.42 8.32 -11.89
N MET A 192 -2.34 8.49 -11.12
CA MET A 192 -1.82 9.79 -10.71
C MET A 192 -0.73 10.26 -11.67
N ASP A 193 -0.84 11.50 -12.15
CA ASP A 193 0.28 12.17 -12.82
C ASP A 193 1.37 12.49 -11.78
N LEU A 194 2.56 11.96 -12.01
CA LEU A 194 3.66 12.02 -11.05
C LEU A 194 4.15 13.46 -10.82
N ARG A 195 4.03 14.35 -11.82
CA ARG A 195 4.51 15.74 -11.75
C ARG A 195 3.49 16.66 -11.07
N THR A 196 2.22 16.54 -11.46
CA THR A 196 1.16 17.36 -10.87
C THR A 196 0.72 16.86 -9.51
N GLY A 197 0.78 15.53 -9.28
CA GLY A 197 0.28 14.88 -8.08
C GLY A 197 -1.24 14.80 -8.01
N LEU A 198 -1.89 14.95 -9.14
CA LEU A 198 -3.35 14.85 -9.28
C LEU A 198 -3.71 13.59 -10.07
N TRP A 199 -4.96 13.16 -9.95
CA TRP A 199 -5.50 12.11 -10.82
C TRP A 199 -5.44 12.57 -12.27
N ASP A 200 -4.81 11.77 -13.15
CA ASP A 200 -4.57 12.11 -14.54
C ASP A 200 -5.80 11.75 -15.40
N PRO A 201 -6.46 12.75 -16.04
CA PRO A 201 -7.65 12.49 -16.87
C PRO A 201 -7.37 11.58 -18.07
N GLU A 202 -6.12 11.55 -18.59
CA GLU A 202 -5.74 10.66 -19.70
C GLU A 202 -5.65 9.22 -19.21
N MET A 203 -5.09 8.99 -18.01
CA MET A 203 -5.04 7.67 -17.39
C MET A 203 -6.45 7.18 -17.05
N LEU A 204 -7.30 8.06 -16.50
CA LEU A 204 -8.69 7.70 -16.20
C LEU A 204 -9.47 7.29 -17.48
N ARG A 205 -9.24 8.00 -18.60
CA ARG A 205 -9.83 7.63 -19.88
C ARG A 205 -9.26 6.32 -20.43
N LEU A 206 -7.94 6.12 -20.33
CA LEU A 206 -7.28 4.91 -20.82
C LEU A 206 -7.83 3.64 -20.18
N PHE A 207 -8.09 3.69 -18.86
CA PHE A 207 -8.59 2.56 -18.09
C PHE A 207 -10.11 2.58 -17.89
N ASP A 208 -10.84 3.57 -18.47
CA ASP A 208 -12.29 3.78 -18.33
C ASP A 208 -12.74 3.80 -16.86
N ILE A 209 -12.05 4.58 -16.03
CA ILE A 209 -12.31 4.73 -14.60
C ILE A 209 -12.95 6.10 -14.33
N PRO A 210 -14.19 6.15 -13.78
CA PRO A 210 -14.82 7.41 -13.40
C PRO A 210 -14.04 8.13 -12.30
N ALA A 211 -13.76 9.43 -12.48
CA ALA A 211 -13.05 10.24 -11.47
C ALA A 211 -13.79 10.30 -10.13
N SER A 212 -15.13 10.23 -10.14
CA SER A 212 -15.98 10.21 -8.93
C SER A 212 -15.73 9.01 -8.02
N LEU A 213 -15.09 7.97 -8.53
CA LEU A 213 -14.76 6.76 -7.80
C LEU A 213 -13.56 6.94 -6.88
N LEU A 214 -12.66 7.89 -7.21
CA LEU A 214 -11.34 8.03 -6.59
C LEU A 214 -11.36 8.94 -5.34
N PRO A 215 -10.45 8.67 -4.37
CA PRO A 215 -10.29 9.48 -3.16
C PRO A 215 -9.61 10.82 -3.44
N GLU A 216 -9.69 11.73 -2.49
CA GLU A 216 -8.84 12.92 -2.43
C GLU A 216 -7.38 12.53 -2.13
N ILE A 217 -6.41 13.08 -2.87
CA ILE A 217 -4.98 12.89 -2.60
C ILE A 217 -4.53 13.96 -1.62
N ARG A 218 -3.90 13.54 -0.51
CA ARG A 218 -3.39 14.42 0.54
C ARG A 218 -1.88 14.25 0.75
N ASP A 219 -1.29 15.16 1.51
CA ASP A 219 0.08 15.01 2.02
C ASP A 219 0.19 13.79 2.94
N CYS A 220 1.38 13.15 2.98
CA CYS A 220 1.62 11.99 3.85
C CYS A 220 1.45 12.33 5.35
N ALA A 221 1.72 13.56 5.75
CA ALA A 221 1.41 14.07 7.09
C ALA A 221 0.38 15.20 6.97
N GLY A 222 -0.83 14.96 7.50
CA GLY A 222 -1.95 15.88 7.32
C GLY A 222 -3.19 15.50 8.12
N ASN A 223 -4.31 16.06 7.73
CA ASN A 223 -5.58 15.75 8.35
C ASN A 223 -6.34 14.72 7.53
N PHE A 224 -6.42 13.47 8.03
CA PHE A 224 -7.24 12.40 7.44
C PHE A 224 -8.53 12.14 8.22
N GLY A 225 -8.97 13.11 9.04
CA GLY A 225 -10.15 13.01 9.90
C GLY A 225 -9.82 12.47 11.28
N GLU A 226 -10.87 12.04 11.98
CA GLU A 226 -10.81 11.45 13.31
C GLU A 226 -11.60 10.15 13.33
N THR A 227 -11.19 9.22 14.17
CA THR A 227 -11.92 7.97 14.35
C THR A 227 -13.34 8.22 14.86
N ASP A 228 -14.28 7.41 14.38
CA ASP A 228 -15.61 7.37 14.99
C ASP A 228 -15.46 6.97 16.48
N PRO A 229 -16.11 7.70 17.43
CA PRO A 229 -16.03 7.38 18.85
C PRO A 229 -16.40 5.94 19.20
N ALA A 230 -17.27 5.30 18.42
CA ALA A 230 -17.65 3.90 18.62
C ALA A 230 -16.48 2.90 18.49
N ILE A 231 -15.38 3.30 17.84
CA ILE A 231 -14.23 2.43 17.58
C ILE A 231 -13.30 2.34 18.81
N LEU A 232 -12.95 3.53 19.38
CA LEU A 232 -11.97 3.66 20.48
C LEU A 232 -12.53 4.37 21.72
N GLY A 233 -13.85 4.56 21.80
CA GLY A 233 -14.50 5.27 22.91
C GLY A 233 -14.38 6.81 22.83
N ARG A 234 -13.56 7.33 21.92
CA ARG A 234 -13.36 8.76 21.67
C ARG A 234 -12.83 9.01 20.26
N PRO A 235 -12.96 10.22 19.72
CA PRO A 235 -12.29 10.57 18.48
C PRO A 235 -10.78 10.63 18.69
N VAL A 236 -10.02 10.04 17.74
CA VAL A 236 -8.56 10.10 17.68
C VAL A 236 -8.17 10.56 16.28
N PRO A 237 -7.39 11.64 16.13
CA PRO A 237 -7.04 12.16 14.82
C PRO A 237 -6.10 11.22 14.05
N ILE A 238 -6.36 11.02 12.76
CA ILE A 238 -5.49 10.33 11.82
C ILE A 238 -4.60 11.39 11.16
N ARG A 239 -3.27 11.31 11.39
CA ARG A 239 -2.33 12.37 11.03
C ARG A 239 -1.22 11.98 10.08
N GLY A 240 -1.05 10.71 9.81
CA GLY A 240 -0.03 10.21 8.89
C GLY A 240 -0.53 9.02 8.08
N VAL A 241 -0.24 9.02 6.78
CA VAL A 241 -0.53 7.92 5.86
C VAL A 241 0.61 7.78 4.87
N ALA A 242 1.12 6.58 4.66
CA ALA A 242 2.11 6.29 3.63
C ALA A 242 2.09 4.80 3.26
N GLY A 243 2.40 4.50 2.01
CA GLY A 243 2.68 3.13 1.61
C GLY A 243 3.86 2.52 2.38
N ASP A 244 3.84 1.21 2.62
CA ASP A 244 4.78 0.50 3.49
C ASP A 244 6.27 0.77 3.17
N GLN A 245 6.61 0.76 1.88
CA GLN A 245 7.98 0.97 1.43
C GLN A 245 8.42 2.44 1.60
N GLN A 246 7.52 3.39 1.44
CA GLN A 246 7.75 4.81 1.67
C GLN A 246 7.81 5.13 3.17
N ALA A 247 6.95 4.52 3.98
CA ALA A 247 7.02 4.61 5.43
C ALA A 247 8.37 4.08 5.94
N ALA A 248 8.87 2.96 5.38
CA ALA A 248 10.19 2.45 5.69
C ALA A 248 11.33 3.39 5.25
N LEU A 249 11.19 4.08 4.09
CA LEU A 249 12.17 5.08 3.65
C LEU A 249 12.30 6.23 4.65
N VAL A 250 11.16 6.74 5.15
CA VAL A 250 11.12 7.77 6.19
C VAL A 250 11.63 7.22 7.52
N GLY A 251 11.23 6.01 7.91
CA GLY A 251 11.65 5.36 9.15
C GLY A 251 13.17 5.08 9.21
N GLN A 252 13.82 4.88 8.06
CA GLN A 252 15.27 4.77 7.92
C GLN A 252 15.98 6.12 7.73
N ALA A 253 15.25 7.23 7.89
CA ALA A 253 15.75 8.60 7.75
C ALA A 253 16.42 8.90 6.39
N CYS A 254 15.95 8.27 5.31
CA CYS A 254 16.46 8.50 3.95
C CYS A 254 15.90 9.80 3.36
N PHE A 255 16.22 10.95 3.96
CA PHE A 255 15.66 12.25 3.62
C PHE A 255 16.45 13.01 2.53
N SER A 256 17.70 12.66 2.30
CA SER A 256 18.53 13.33 1.32
C SER A 256 18.65 12.55 0.01
N PRO A 257 18.78 13.24 -1.14
CA PRO A 257 19.05 12.58 -2.42
C PRO A 257 20.28 11.68 -2.33
N GLY A 258 20.19 10.47 -2.90
CA GLY A 258 21.25 9.46 -2.84
C GLY A 258 21.15 8.50 -1.65
N MET A 259 20.34 8.81 -0.63
CA MET A 259 20.07 7.87 0.45
C MET A 259 19.09 6.78 -0.02
N MET A 260 19.37 5.54 0.36
CA MET A 260 18.61 4.38 -0.06
C MET A 260 18.26 3.50 1.15
N LYS A 261 17.03 3.01 1.16
CA LYS A 261 16.64 1.89 2.02
C LYS A 261 16.44 0.63 1.19
N SER A 262 16.70 -0.53 1.77
CA SER A 262 16.35 -1.82 1.20
C SER A 262 15.63 -2.67 2.23
N THR A 263 14.50 -3.26 1.83
CA THR A 263 13.73 -4.19 2.65
C THR A 263 13.86 -5.59 2.07
N TYR A 264 14.27 -6.53 2.90
CA TYR A 264 14.37 -7.95 2.56
C TYR A 264 13.32 -8.71 3.36
N GLY A 265 12.28 -9.19 2.68
CA GLY A 265 11.21 -9.98 3.26
C GLY A 265 10.77 -11.06 2.27
N THR A 266 9.46 -11.28 2.13
CA THR A 266 8.87 -12.14 1.09
C THR A 266 9.36 -11.75 -0.30
N GLY A 267 9.37 -10.43 -0.60
CA GLY A 267 10.07 -9.81 -1.71
C GLY A 267 11.18 -8.88 -1.21
N CYS A 268 11.99 -8.35 -2.12
CA CYS A 268 12.97 -7.29 -1.83
C CYS A 268 12.57 -6.00 -2.55
N PHE A 269 12.63 -4.88 -1.82
CA PHE A 269 12.25 -3.57 -2.32
C PHE A 269 13.29 -2.53 -1.92
N ALA A 270 14.01 -2.01 -2.91
CA ALA A 270 14.97 -0.93 -2.70
C ALA A 270 14.38 0.39 -3.19
N LEU A 271 14.41 1.43 -2.34
CA LEU A 271 14.01 2.79 -2.69
C LEU A 271 15.18 3.74 -2.50
N LEU A 272 15.55 4.42 -3.58
CA LEU A 272 16.59 5.46 -3.61
C LEU A 272 15.91 6.83 -3.69
N ASN A 273 16.09 7.69 -2.71
CA ASN A 273 15.61 9.08 -2.73
C ASN A 273 16.33 9.84 -3.85
N THR A 274 15.60 10.44 -4.78
CA THR A 274 16.13 11.23 -5.91
C THR A 274 15.94 12.75 -5.74
N GLY A 275 15.31 13.20 -4.66
CA GLY A 275 15.04 14.61 -4.39
C GLY A 275 13.76 15.11 -5.05
N THR A 276 13.76 16.38 -5.48
CA THR A 276 12.57 17.10 -5.94
C THR A 276 12.22 16.86 -7.41
N GLU A 277 13.08 16.19 -8.15
CA GLU A 277 12.86 15.91 -9.58
C GLU A 277 12.62 14.41 -9.81
N PRO A 278 11.60 14.04 -10.60
CA PRO A 278 11.37 12.66 -10.97
C PRO A 278 12.44 12.20 -11.98
N VAL A 279 13.21 11.19 -11.62
CA VAL A 279 14.28 10.64 -12.46
C VAL A 279 13.75 9.45 -13.27
N PRO A 280 13.68 9.52 -14.60
CA PRO A 280 13.29 8.39 -15.42
C PRO A 280 14.41 7.34 -15.46
N SER A 281 14.07 6.08 -15.24
CA SER A 281 15.03 4.97 -15.30
C SER A 281 15.20 4.44 -16.72
N ARG A 282 16.46 4.23 -17.12
CA ARG A 282 16.82 3.51 -18.36
C ARG A 282 16.92 1.99 -18.14
N ASN A 283 16.92 1.55 -16.87
CA ASN A 283 17.11 0.17 -16.45
C ASN A 283 15.85 -0.47 -15.85
N ARG A 284 14.67 -0.04 -16.31
CA ARG A 284 13.35 -0.57 -15.91
C ARG A 284 12.98 -0.38 -14.43
N LEU A 285 13.70 0.44 -13.66
CA LEU A 285 13.28 0.83 -12.33
C LEU A 285 12.05 1.73 -12.42
N LEU A 286 11.27 1.76 -11.34
CA LEU A 286 10.08 2.60 -11.23
C LEU A 286 10.47 3.97 -10.66
N THR A 287 9.80 5.02 -11.12
CA THR A 287 9.84 6.34 -10.46
C THR A 287 8.54 6.52 -9.68
N THR A 288 8.64 6.86 -8.42
CA THR A 288 7.49 6.97 -7.51
C THR A 288 7.65 8.17 -6.57
N VAL A 289 6.59 8.53 -5.86
CA VAL A 289 6.68 9.52 -4.78
C VAL A 289 7.38 8.87 -3.58
N ALA A 290 8.42 9.50 -3.07
CA ALA A 290 9.08 9.12 -1.82
C ALA A 290 8.22 9.55 -0.62
N TYR A 291 7.83 10.80 -0.59
CA TYR A 291 6.85 11.39 0.33
C TYR A 291 6.43 12.78 -0.16
N GLN A 292 5.30 13.26 0.34
CA GLN A 292 4.81 14.63 0.11
C GLN A 292 4.45 15.28 1.45
N LEU A 293 5.04 16.45 1.73
CA LEU A 293 4.82 17.21 2.96
C LEU A 293 4.66 18.69 2.64
N ALA A 294 3.63 19.34 3.18
CA ALA A 294 3.31 20.75 2.93
C ALA A 294 3.29 21.10 1.42
N GLY A 295 2.70 20.22 0.62
CA GLY A 295 2.62 20.35 -0.83
C GLY A 295 3.94 20.09 -1.59
N LYS A 296 5.06 19.88 -0.89
CA LYS A 296 6.36 19.57 -1.51
C LYS A 296 6.52 18.08 -1.67
N ARG A 297 6.75 17.65 -2.90
CA ARG A 297 6.91 16.25 -3.28
C ARG A 297 8.37 15.90 -3.49
N LEU A 298 8.81 14.81 -2.92
CA LEU A 298 10.09 14.16 -3.21
C LEU A 298 9.83 12.84 -3.91
N TYR A 299 10.80 12.43 -4.72
CA TYR A 299 10.70 11.25 -5.56
C TYR A 299 11.71 10.19 -5.17
N ALA A 300 11.46 8.97 -5.60
CA ALA A 300 12.37 7.86 -5.44
C ALA A 300 12.40 6.98 -6.69
N LEU A 301 13.56 6.38 -6.96
CA LEU A 301 13.66 5.21 -7.82
C LEU A 301 13.42 3.96 -7.00
N GLU A 302 12.61 3.04 -7.53
CA GLU A 302 12.31 1.76 -6.89
C GLU A 302 12.72 0.60 -7.77
N GLY A 303 13.48 -0.32 -7.17
CA GLY A 303 13.72 -1.68 -7.68
C GLY A 303 12.95 -2.69 -6.84
N SER A 304 12.26 -3.61 -7.50
CA SER A 304 11.41 -4.62 -6.85
C SER A 304 11.78 -6.02 -7.33
N ILE A 305 11.99 -6.93 -6.38
CA ILE A 305 12.09 -8.37 -6.60
C ILE A 305 10.95 -9.01 -5.82
N PHE A 306 9.96 -9.56 -6.54
CA PHE A 306 8.71 -10.03 -5.92
C PHE A 306 8.88 -11.30 -5.09
N ILE A 307 9.86 -12.13 -5.42
CA ILE A 307 10.13 -13.40 -4.75
C ILE A 307 11.59 -13.40 -4.27
N ALA A 308 11.80 -13.25 -2.97
CA ALA A 308 13.11 -13.29 -2.31
C ALA A 308 13.07 -14.27 -1.14
N GLY A 309 12.69 -13.86 0.06
CA GLY A 309 12.51 -14.77 1.19
C GLY A 309 11.46 -15.87 0.93
N ALA A 310 10.48 -15.60 0.07
CA ALA A 310 9.53 -16.62 -0.38
C ALA A 310 10.19 -17.76 -1.17
N ALA A 311 11.27 -17.47 -1.92
CA ALA A 311 12.05 -18.53 -2.59
C ALA A 311 12.71 -19.46 -1.55
N VAL A 312 13.28 -18.89 -0.49
CA VAL A 312 13.89 -19.68 0.60
C VAL A 312 12.84 -20.56 1.30
N GLN A 313 11.64 -20.01 1.56
CA GLN A 313 10.54 -20.81 2.09
C GLN A 313 10.14 -21.94 1.15
N TRP A 314 10.08 -21.68 -0.15
CA TRP A 314 9.76 -22.70 -1.15
C TRP A 314 10.84 -23.79 -1.24
N LEU A 315 12.12 -23.44 -1.13
CA LEU A 315 13.21 -24.43 -1.06
C LEU A 315 13.05 -25.34 0.18
N ARG A 316 12.60 -24.77 1.31
CA ARG A 316 12.39 -25.51 2.57
C ARG A 316 11.09 -26.32 2.53
N ASP A 317 9.96 -25.69 2.26
CA ASP A 317 8.62 -26.26 2.49
C ASP A 317 8.09 -26.96 1.24
N GLY A 318 8.38 -26.43 0.04
CA GLY A 318 7.95 -26.97 -1.25
C GLY A 318 8.87 -28.06 -1.78
N LEU A 319 10.15 -27.73 -2.03
CA LEU A 319 11.14 -28.67 -2.55
C LEU A 319 11.77 -29.55 -1.46
N LYS A 320 11.77 -29.12 -0.20
CA LYS A 320 12.36 -29.82 0.95
C LYS A 320 13.84 -30.17 0.80
N ILE A 321 14.58 -29.29 0.08
CA ILE A 321 16.03 -29.45 -0.13
C ILE A 321 16.89 -28.74 0.91
N ILE A 322 16.29 -27.93 1.76
CA ILE A 322 16.88 -27.34 2.96
C ILE A 322 15.96 -27.58 4.16
N GLN A 323 16.51 -27.56 5.37
CA GLN A 323 15.73 -27.69 6.61
C GLN A 323 15.49 -26.33 7.28
N ASN A 324 16.47 -25.43 7.22
CA ASN A 324 16.42 -24.10 7.79
C ASN A 324 16.77 -23.05 6.73
N ALA A 325 16.28 -21.83 6.91
CA ALA A 325 16.61 -20.73 6.01
C ALA A 325 18.13 -20.41 5.98
N SER A 326 18.84 -20.63 7.09
CA SER A 326 20.29 -20.46 7.20
C SER A 326 21.09 -21.41 6.30
N ASP A 327 20.54 -22.58 5.97
CA ASP A 327 21.23 -23.59 5.16
C ASP A 327 21.56 -23.06 3.75
N THR A 328 20.81 -22.04 3.27
CA THR A 328 21.08 -21.40 1.96
C THR A 328 22.42 -20.69 1.92
N GLY A 329 22.88 -20.09 3.03
CA GLY A 329 24.20 -19.45 3.12
C GLY A 329 25.32 -20.47 2.95
N ASP A 330 25.27 -21.55 3.72
CA ASP A 330 26.27 -22.63 3.69
C ASP A 330 26.32 -23.32 2.32
N LEU A 331 25.16 -23.46 1.66
CA LEU A 331 25.09 -24.04 0.32
C LEU A 331 25.66 -23.10 -0.75
N ALA A 332 25.40 -21.79 -0.63
CA ALA A 332 25.92 -20.80 -1.55
C ALA A 332 27.46 -20.69 -1.45
N GLU A 333 28.03 -20.77 -0.24
CA GLU A 333 29.50 -20.77 -0.05
C GLU A 333 30.18 -22.00 -0.65
N ARG A 334 29.45 -23.11 -0.82
CA ARG A 334 29.97 -24.36 -1.42
C ARG A 334 29.68 -24.46 -2.91
N ALA A 335 28.87 -23.57 -3.47
CA ALA A 335 28.57 -23.56 -4.89
C ALA A 335 29.83 -23.13 -5.67
N ASP A 336 30.10 -23.83 -6.77
CA ASP A 336 31.19 -23.48 -7.67
C ASP A 336 30.83 -22.18 -8.42
N GLU A 337 31.72 -21.18 -8.37
CA GLU A 337 31.56 -19.88 -9.04
C GLU A 337 31.40 -20.02 -10.59
N THR A 338 31.67 -21.19 -11.14
CA THR A 338 31.56 -21.48 -12.59
C THR A 338 30.20 -22.04 -13.01
N GLN A 339 29.25 -22.19 -12.09
CA GLN A 339 27.89 -22.67 -12.35
C GLN A 339 26.90 -21.49 -12.35
N ASP A 340 27.04 -20.60 -13.34
CA ASP A 340 26.02 -19.61 -13.68
C ASP A 340 24.86 -20.21 -14.46
#